data_b4da81adef26bcf29e4eacd84ca2f624
#
_entry.id   b4da81adef26bcf29e4eacd84ca2f624
#
_cell.length_a   1.000
_cell.length_b   1.000
_cell.length_c   1.000
_cell.angle_alpha   90.00
_cell.angle_beta   90.00
_cell.angle_gamma   90.00
#
_symmetry.space_group_name_H-M   'P 1'
#
loop_
_entity.id
_entity.type
_entity.pdbx_description
1 polymer ?
#
loop_
_entity_poly.entity_id
_entity_poly.type
_entity_poly.pdbx_seq_one_letter_code
_entity_poly.pdbx_strand_id
1 'polypeptide(L)'
;MASTSSESIVASLGSPRRRRGQVARPRSFTMARLRGLPQQAVRVRYQTSHGAEKHTFTGPLLSDVLQPAEPRIDPDAKNAQLRLVVTATGSDGYRATLARAELDPAFSGKKVLLAVTQDSAKLDREGPRLVVPGDVKGGRYVSGVVRLHVGDTDALDPA
;
A
#
# COMPACT_ATOMS: atom_id res chain seq x y z
N MET A 1 -27.99 3.36 -13.74
CA MET A 1 -26.78 3.04 -14.49
C MET A 1 -25.56 3.54 -13.78
N ALA A 2 -24.98 2.68 -13.03
CA ALA A 2 -23.76 3.02 -12.37
C ALA A 2 -22.65 3.12 -13.40
N SER A 3 -22.21 4.32 -13.69
CA SER A 3 -20.88 4.46 -14.23
C SER A 3 -19.96 3.87 -13.19
N THR A 4 -19.48 2.70 -13.44
CA THR A 4 -18.32 2.21 -12.73
C THR A 4 -17.16 3.11 -13.11
N SER A 5 -17.02 4.21 -12.40
CA SER A 5 -15.74 4.84 -12.35
C SER A 5 -14.81 3.81 -11.73
N SER A 6 -14.06 3.13 -12.55
CA SER A 6 -12.94 2.35 -12.09
C SER A 6 -11.98 3.36 -11.49
N GLU A 7 -12.06 3.57 -10.19
CA GLU A 7 -11.08 4.37 -9.51
C GLU A 7 -9.73 3.68 -9.65
N SER A 8 -8.87 4.27 -10.43
CA SER A 8 -7.52 3.78 -10.64
C SER A 8 -6.67 4.14 -9.44
N ILE A 9 -6.05 3.15 -8.85
CA ILE A 9 -5.03 3.38 -7.84
C ILE A 9 -3.76 3.78 -8.56
N VAL A 10 -3.26 4.96 -8.26
CA VAL A 10 -2.02 5.43 -8.86
C VAL A 10 -0.90 5.15 -7.88
N ALA A 11 -0.05 4.20 -8.21
CA ALA A 11 1.21 4.03 -7.53
C ALA A 11 2.21 5.02 -8.13
N SER A 12 2.55 6.06 -7.39
CA SER A 12 3.55 7.00 -7.83
C SER A 12 4.80 6.90 -6.98
N LEU A 13 5.93 6.87 -7.64
CA LEU A 13 7.23 7.08 -7.03
C LEU A 13 7.57 8.54 -7.22
N GLY A 14 7.55 9.31 -6.16
CA GLY A 14 7.81 10.72 -6.34
C GLY A 14 8.64 11.33 -5.24
N SER A 15 9.80 11.77 -5.59
CA SER A 15 10.35 12.95 -4.99
C SER A 15 10.17 14.07 -6.01
N PRO A 16 9.77 15.28 -5.62
CA PRO A 16 9.69 16.40 -6.55
C PRO A 16 11.07 16.79 -7.12
N ARG A 17 12.13 16.21 -6.62
CA ARG A 17 13.47 16.37 -7.17
C ARG A 17 13.85 15.10 -7.92
N ARG A 18 13.83 15.21 -9.24
CA ARG A 18 14.30 14.14 -10.09
C ARG A 18 15.80 13.95 -9.91
N ARG A 19 16.18 12.91 -9.19
CA ARG A 19 17.54 12.41 -9.31
C ARG A 19 17.60 11.50 -10.53
N ARG A 20 18.64 11.65 -11.34
CA ARG A 20 18.91 10.76 -12.46
C ARG A 20 18.87 9.30 -11.98
N GLY A 21 18.04 8.46 -12.63
CA GLY A 21 17.92 7.04 -12.35
C GLY A 21 16.75 6.64 -11.48
N GLN A 22 16.04 7.58 -10.87
CA GLN A 22 14.80 7.30 -10.13
C GLN A 22 13.62 7.75 -10.98
N VAL A 23 13.27 6.92 -11.96
CA VAL A 23 12.06 7.20 -12.74
C VAL A 23 10.88 6.63 -11.99
N ALA A 24 10.16 7.51 -11.32
CA ALA A 24 8.82 7.21 -10.88
C ALA A 24 7.95 7.02 -12.12
N ARG A 25 7.53 5.79 -12.36
CA ARG A 25 6.50 5.53 -13.36
C ARG A 25 5.19 5.34 -12.62
N PRO A 26 4.29 6.32 -12.63
CA PRO A 26 2.96 6.12 -12.06
C PRO A 26 2.29 5.01 -12.84
N ARG A 27 1.77 4.03 -12.09
CA ARG A 27 0.97 2.95 -12.65
C ARG A 27 -0.40 2.98 -12.01
N SER A 28 -1.41 2.81 -12.83
CA SER A 28 -2.79 2.74 -12.36
C SER A 28 -3.18 1.29 -12.15
N PHE A 29 -3.85 1.02 -11.05
CA PHE A 29 -4.40 -0.29 -10.75
C PHE A 29 -5.91 -0.20 -10.60
N THR A 30 -6.62 -1.16 -11.19
CA THR A 30 -8.06 -1.32 -11.01
C THR A 30 -8.31 -2.45 -10.02
N MET A 31 -9.54 -2.54 -9.49
CA MET A 31 -9.92 -3.67 -8.66
C MET A 31 -9.74 -5.00 -9.40
N ALA A 32 -10.06 -5.03 -10.69
CA ALA A 32 -9.85 -6.22 -11.51
C ALA A 32 -8.38 -6.63 -11.55
N ARG A 33 -7.50 -5.67 -11.66
CA ARG A 33 -6.05 -5.92 -11.68
C ARG A 33 -5.54 -6.42 -10.34
N LEU A 34 -6.04 -5.86 -9.24
CA LEU A 34 -5.71 -6.32 -7.90
C LEU A 34 -6.16 -7.77 -7.69
N ARG A 35 -7.32 -8.15 -8.21
CA ARG A 35 -7.80 -9.53 -8.15
C ARG A 35 -6.99 -10.49 -9.01
N GLY A 36 -6.33 -10.00 -10.04
CA GLY A 36 -5.46 -10.78 -10.90
C GLY A 36 -4.11 -11.13 -10.29
N LEU A 37 -3.71 -10.45 -9.23
CA LEU A 37 -2.49 -10.75 -8.49
C LEU A 37 -2.72 -11.94 -7.54
N PRO A 38 -1.65 -12.62 -7.09
CA PRO A 38 -1.81 -13.68 -6.10
C PRO A 38 -2.54 -13.15 -4.86
N GLN A 39 -3.57 -13.87 -4.45
CA GLN A 39 -4.43 -13.47 -3.33
C GLN A 39 -3.98 -14.15 -2.05
N GLN A 40 -4.05 -13.41 -0.95
CA GLN A 40 -3.84 -13.92 0.38
C GLN A 40 -5.01 -13.56 1.27
N ALA A 41 -5.35 -14.46 2.19
CA ALA A 41 -6.35 -14.21 3.20
C ALA A 41 -5.64 -14.05 4.55
N VAL A 42 -5.95 -12.99 5.28
CA VAL A 42 -5.41 -12.77 6.63
C VAL A 42 -6.54 -12.48 7.60
N ARG A 43 -6.44 -13.06 8.79
CA ARG A 43 -7.30 -12.72 9.92
C ARG A 43 -6.62 -11.70 10.77
N VAL A 44 -7.31 -10.62 11.07
CA VAL A 44 -6.77 -9.54 11.89
C VAL A 44 -7.73 -9.18 13.01
N ARG A 45 -7.16 -8.66 14.07
CA ARG A 45 -7.88 -8.07 15.18
C ARG A 45 -7.21 -6.75 15.51
N TYR A 46 -8.01 -5.71 15.65
CA TYR A 46 -7.52 -4.39 16.01
C TYR A 46 -8.56 -3.61 16.79
N GLN A 47 -8.10 -2.61 17.53
CA GLN A 47 -8.96 -1.74 18.32
C GLN A 47 -9.39 -0.53 17.51
N THR A 48 -10.64 -0.16 17.66
CA THR A 48 -11.21 1.07 17.12
C THR A 48 -11.84 1.88 18.25
N SER A 49 -12.29 3.09 17.92
CA SER A 49 -13.06 3.91 18.87
C SER A 49 -14.37 3.24 19.30
N HIS A 50 -14.83 2.24 18.55
CA HIS A 50 -16.06 1.49 18.82
C HIS A 50 -15.79 0.12 19.46
N GLY A 51 -14.55 -0.16 19.85
CA GLY A 51 -14.14 -1.43 20.44
C GLY A 51 -13.28 -2.28 19.51
N ALA A 52 -13.10 -3.54 19.90
CA ALA A 52 -12.30 -4.49 19.12
C ALA A 52 -13.07 -4.97 17.89
N GLU A 53 -12.39 -5.02 16.77
CA GLU A 53 -12.91 -5.61 15.53
C GLU A 53 -12.05 -6.77 15.09
N LYS A 54 -12.70 -7.78 14.53
CA LYS A 54 -12.06 -8.93 13.90
C LYS A 54 -12.58 -9.07 12.49
N HIS A 55 -11.67 -9.21 11.54
CA HIS A 55 -12.03 -9.38 10.14
C HIS A 55 -11.10 -10.34 9.44
N THR A 56 -11.61 -10.97 8.39
CA THR A 56 -10.80 -11.70 7.42
C THR A 56 -10.76 -10.87 6.15
N PHE A 57 -9.56 -10.45 5.78
CA PHE A 57 -9.34 -9.70 4.55
C PHE A 57 -8.67 -10.58 3.51
N THR A 58 -9.06 -10.40 2.26
CA THR A 58 -8.45 -11.10 1.13
C THR A 58 -8.01 -10.09 0.09
N GLY A 59 -6.83 -10.26 -0.42
CA GLY A 59 -6.27 -9.40 -1.47
C GLY A 59 -4.82 -9.72 -1.74
N PRO A 60 -4.21 -8.98 -2.67
CA PRO A 60 -2.79 -9.12 -2.96
C PRO A 60 -1.95 -8.51 -1.85
N LEU A 61 -0.74 -9.03 -1.70
CA LEU A 61 0.27 -8.38 -0.87
C LEU A 61 0.58 -7.01 -1.43
N LEU A 62 0.72 -6.02 -0.54
CA LEU A 62 1.09 -4.67 -0.95
C LEU A 62 2.42 -4.65 -1.71
N SER A 63 3.37 -5.51 -1.31
CA SER A 63 4.64 -5.65 -2.01
C SER A 63 4.46 -6.08 -3.47
N ASP A 64 3.51 -6.95 -3.77
CA ASP A 64 3.21 -7.36 -5.15
C ASP A 64 2.58 -6.23 -5.95
N VAL A 65 1.72 -5.43 -5.32
CA VAL A 65 1.10 -4.27 -5.96
C VAL A 65 2.15 -3.22 -6.32
N LEU A 66 3.13 -3.01 -5.46
CA LEU A 66 4.15 -1.98 -5.62
C LEU A 66 5.30 -2.41 -6.55
N GLN A 67 5.51 -3.70 -6.74
CA GLN A 67 6.68 -4.23 -7.45
C GLN A 67 6.90 -3.58 -8.82
N PRO A 68 5.89 -3.40 -9.69
CA PRO A 68 6.11 -2.78 -11.00
C PRO A 68 6.50 -1.30 -10.93
N ALA A 69 6.24 -0.65 -9.80
CA ALA A 69 6.47 0.78 -9.60
C ALA A 69 7.65 1.05 -8.66
N GLU A 70 8.36 0.03 -8.21
CA GLU A 70 9.48 0.22 -7.31
C GLU A 70 10.63 0.96 -7.97
N PRO A 71 11.31 1.87 -7.23
CA PRO A 71 12.48 2.56 -7.75
C PRO A 71 13.60 1.57 -8.00
N ARG A 72 14.39 1.86 -9.01
CA ARG A 72 15.68 1.21 -9.14
C ARG A 72 16.54 1.64 -7.96
N ILE A 73 16.86 0.68 -7.13
CA ILE A 73 17.78 0.88 -6.02
C ILE A 73 19.18 0.66 -6.56
N ASP A 74 20.08 1.60 -6.27
CA ASP A 74 21.49 1.42 -6.58
C ASP A 74 22.00 0.18 -5.82
N PRO A 75 22.46 -0.87 -6.52
CA PRO A 75 22.92 -2.07 -5.84
C PRO A 75 24.16 -1.85 -4.97
N ASP A 76 24.89 -0.76 -5.22
CA ASP A 76 26.06 -0.39 -4.43
C ASP A 76 25.69 0.40 -3.17
N ALA A 77 24.46 0.88 -3.08
CA ALA A 77 23.99 1.60 -1.90
C ALA A 77 23.58 0.60 -0.82
N LYS A 78 24.27 0.63 0.30
CA LYS A 78 24.00 -0.27 1.42
C LYS A 78 22.61 -0.02 1.98
N ASN A 79 21.78 -1.07 1.98
CA ASN A 79 20.42 -1.03 2.56
C ASN A 79 19.56 0.13 2.04
N ALA A 80 19.66 0.46 0.77
CA ALA A 80 18.92 1.59 0.18
C ALA A 80 17.41 1.43 0.35
N GLN A 81 16.89 0.20 0.31
CA GLN A 81 15.46 -0.06 0.50
C GLN A 81 14.96 0.31 1.91
N LEU A 82 15.84 0.42 2.89
CA LEU A 82 15.46 0.82 4.25
C LEU A 82 15.10 2.30 4.37
N ARG A 83 15.42 3.10 3.35
CA ARG A 83 15.07 4.51 3.29
C ARG A 83 13.69 4.75 2.68
N LEU A 84 13.08 3.72 2.11
CA LEU A 84 11.82 3.87 1.39
C LEU A 84 10.63 3.85 2.33
N VAL A 85 9.70 4.77 2.08
CA VAL A 85 8.45 4.92 2.83
C VAL A 85 7.28 4.82 1.85
N VAL A 86 6.32 3.98 2.20
CA VAL A 86 5.08 3.82 1.44
C VAL A 86 3.99 4.64 2.10
N THR A 87 3.33 5.50 1.34
CA THR A 87 2.17 6.26 1.82
C THR A 87 0.93 5.80 1.05
N ALA A 88 -0.09 5.37 1.79
CA ALA A 88 -1.40 5.06 1.24
C ALA A 88 -2.36 6.19 1.54
N THR A 89 -3.09 6.65 0.52
CA THR A 89 -4.07 7.72 0.64
C THR A 89 -5.44 7.19 0.24
N GLY A 90 -6.41 7.37 1.12
CA GLY A 90 -7.81 7.05 0.84
C GLY A 90 -8.52 8.15 0.06
N SER A 91 -9.70 7.82 -0.45
CA SER A 91 -10.54 8.74 -1.24
C SER A 91 -10.97 9.98 -0.46
N ASP A 92 -10.99 9.89 0.87
CA ASP A 92 -11.30 11.02 1.77
C ASP A 92 -10.07 11.86 2.13
N GLY A 93 -8.91 11.52 1.60
CA GLY A 93 -7.65 12.19 1.89
C GLY A 93 -6.89 11.65 3.10
N TYR A 94 -7.46 10.69 3.83
CA TYR A 94 -6.79 10.07 4.96
C TYR A 94 -5.52 9.34 4.50
N ARG A 95 -4.44 9.49 5.24
CA ARG A 95 -3.14 8.91 4.88
C ARG A 95 -2.54 8.13 6.02
N ALA A 96 -1.84 7.06 5.67
CA ALA A 96 -0.99 6.32 6.60
C ALA A 96 0.28 5.88 5.88
N THR A 97 1.34 5.71 6.65
CA THR A 97 2.65 5.34 6.12
C THR A 97 3.13 4.02 6.67
N LEU A 98 3.94 3.36 5.85
CA LEU A 98 4.64 2.12 6.18
C LEU A 98 6.09 2.28 5.73
N ALA A 99 7.02 1.73 6.51
CA ALA A 99 8.37 1.54 6.01
C ALA A 99 8.36 0.41 4.97
N ARG A 100 9.07 0.59 3.86
CA ARG A 100 9.18 -0.47 2.84
C ARG A 100 9.71 -1.78 3.45
N ALA A 101 10.60 -1.68 4.43
CA ALA A 101 11.16 -2.83 5.13
C ALA A 101 10.12 -3.66 5.88
N GLU A 102 8.97 -3.10 6.26
CA GLU A 102 7.90 -3.88 6.88
C GLU A 102 7.32 -4.92 5.93
N LEU A 103 7.40 -4.66 4.62
CA LEU A 103 6.85 -5.52 3.56
C LEU A 103 7.87 -6.53 3.05
N ASP A 104 9.15 -6.28 3.27
CA ASP A 104 10.23 -7.07 2.69
C ASP A 104 10.47 -8.33 3.51
N PRO A 105 10.40 -9.53 2.89
CA PRO A 105 10.69 -10.78 3.62
C PRO A 105 12.09 -10.85 4.23
N ALA A 106 13.05 -10.09 3.70
CA ALA A 106 14.39 -10.02 4.27
C ALA A 106 14.45 -9.25 5.59
N PHE A 107 13.41 -8.51 5.93
CA PHE A 107 13.30 -7.74 7.18
C PHE A 107 12.09 -8.20 8.00
N SER A 108 10.99 -7.46 7.98
CA SER A 108 9.82 -7.83 8.79
C SER A 108 8.90 -8.84 8.12
N GLY A 109 8.82 -8.84 6.79
CA GLY A 109 7.99 -9.77 6.05
C GLY A 109 6.52 -9.78 6.44
N LYS A 110 5.98 -8.63 6.84
CA LYS A 110 4.58 -8.52 7.21
C LYS A 110 3.68 -8.73 6.00
N LYS A 111 2.63 -9.50 6.19
CA LYS A 111 1.63 -9.72 5.14
C LYS A 111 0.65 -8.56 5.05
N VAL A 112 1.16 -7.38 4.75
CA VAL A 112 0.34 -6.20 4.50
C VAL A 112 -0.38 -6.38 3.17
N LEU A 113 -1.70 -6.22 3.19
CA LEU A 113 -2.53 -6.41 2.00
C LEU A 113 -3.09 -5.08 1.50
N LEU A 114 -3.33 -5.02 0.21
CA LEU A 114 -4.31 -4.12 -0.36
C LEU A 114 -5.56 -4.96 -0.63
N ALA A 115 -6.43 -5.04 0.35
CA ALA A 115 -7.55 -5.99 0.35
C ALA A 115 -8.64 -5.57 -0.62
N VAL A 116 -9.20 -6.54 -1.32
CA VAL A 116 -10.34 -6.37 -2.23
C VAL A 116 -11.62 -6.99 -1.68
N THR A 117 -11.50 -7.75 -0.58
CA THR A 117 -12.61 -8.42 0.09
C THR A 117 -12.45 -8.32 1.60
N GLN A 118 -13.53 -8.06 2.30
CA GLN A 118 -13.61 -8.04 3.76
C GLN A 118 -14.75 -8.96 4.19
N ASP A 119 -14.45 -9.98 5.00
CA ASP A 119 -15.43 -10.95 5.49
C ASP A 119 -16.29 -11.54 4.37
N SER A 120 -15.64 -11.89 3.26
CA SER A 120 -16.27 -12.43 2.03
C SER A 120 -17.09 -11.41 1.23
N ALA A 121 -17.20 -10.16 1.67
CA ALA A 121 -17.88 -9.10 0.94
C ALA A 121 -16.88 -8.33 0.07
N LYS A 122 -17.24 -8.09 -1.17
CA LYS A 122 -16.40 -7.33 -2.10
C LYS A 122 -16.32 -5.87 -1.70
N LEU A 123 -15.12 -5.30 -1.75
CA LEU A 123 -14.85 -3.89 -1.44
C LEU A 123 -14.92 -2.98 -2.67
N ASP A 124 -15.58 -3.41 -3.75
CA ASP A 124 -15.60 -2.67 -5.00
C ASP A 124 -16.21 -1.28 -4.86
N ARG A 125 -17.17 -1.12 -3.96
CA ARG A 125 -17.86 0.13 -3.74
C ARG A 125 -17.01 1.15 -2.98
N GLU A 126 -16.37 0.69 -1.90
CA GLU A 126 -15.54 1.54 -1.04
C GLU A 126 -14.14 1.72 -1.62
N GLY A 127 -13.71 0.80 -2.43
CA GLY A 127 -12.33 0.67 -2.89
C GLY A 127 -11.49 -0.22 -2.00
N PRO A 128 -10.27 -0.54 -2.41
CA PRO A 128 -9.42 -1.46 -1.67
C PRO A 128 -9.00 -0.88 -0.33
N ARG A 129 -8.78 -1.77 0.63
CA ARG A 129 -8.43 -1.38 2.00
C ARG A 129 -7.01 -1.82 2.33
N LEU A 130 -6.24 -0.90 2.91
CA LEU A 130 -4.93 -1.25 3.46
C LEU A 130 -5.13 -2.03 4.75
N VAL A 131 -4.49 -3.20 4.83
CA VAL A 131 -4.57 -4.11 5.98
C VAL A 131 -3.17 -4.30 6.53
N VAL A 132 -2.97 -3.94 7.80
CA VAL A 132 -1.65 -3.99 8.45
C VAL A 132 -1.73 -4.95 9.63
N PRO A 133 -1.49 -6.26 9.41
CA PRO A 133 -1.54 -7.24 10.49
C PRO A 133 -0.54 -6.91 11.58
N GLY A 134 -0.96 -7.12 12.82
CA GLY A 134 -0.13 -6.86 13.99
C GLY A 134 -0.28 -5.49 14.61
N ASP A 135 -0.88 -4.53 13.92
CA ASP A 135 -1.21 -3.24 14.53
C ASP A 135 -2.29 -3.42 15.59
N VAL A 136 -2.06 -2.88 16.77
CA VAL A 136 -3.03 -2.95 17.88
C VAL A 136 -4.26 -2.11 17.57
N LYS A 137 -4.07 -0.92 17.01
CA LYS A 137 -5.15 -0.02 16.61
C LYS A 137 -5.26 0.06 15.10
N GLY A 138 -6.48 0.32 14.62
CA GLY A 138 -6.80 0.32 13.19
C GLY A 138 -6.42 1.56 12.41
N GLY A 139 -5.60 2.45 12.95
CA GLY A 139 -5.30 3.73 12.32
C GLY A 139 -4.62 3.66 10.96
N ARG A 140 -3.89 2.58 10.66
CA ARG A 140 -3.26 2.39 9.35
C ARG A 140 -4.11 1.58 8.36
N TYR A 141 -5.31 1.19 8.76
CA TYR A 141 -6.26 0.48 7.88
C TYR A 141 -7.00 1.49 7.00
N VAL A 142 -6.29 2.08 6.05
CA VAL A 142 -6.84 3.11 5.17
C VAL A 142 -7.92 2.51 4.28
N SER A 143 -9.13 3.07 4.33
CA SER A 143 -10.25 2.64 3.49
C SER A 143 -10.23 3.36 2.15
N GLY A 144 -10.67 2.66 1.10
CA GLY A 144 -10.82 3.27 -0.22
C GLY A 144 -9.53 3.85 -0.75
N VAL A 145 -8.44 3.07 -0.74
CA VAL A 145 -7.13 3.54 -1.18
C VAL A 145 -7.18 3.93 -2.66
N VAL A 146 -6.85 5.18 -2.95
CA VAL A 146 -6.82 5.74 -4.30
C VAL A 146 -5.41 6.06 -4.77
N ARG A 147 -4.45 6.14 -3.84
CA ARG A 147 -3.06 6.45 -4.18
C ARG A 147 -2.12 5.67 -3.27
N LEU A 148 -1.09 5.12 -3.88
CA LEU A 148 0.08 4.57 -3.20
C LEU A 148 1.30 5.35 -3.69
N HIS A 149 2.10 5.82 -2.76
CA HIS A 149 3.31 6.56 -3.07
C HIS A 149 4.50 5.92 -2.37
N VAL A 150 5.57 5.67 -3.10
CA VAL A 150 6.84 5.21 -2.52
C VAL A 150 7.83 6.35 -2.62
N GLY A 151 8.27 6.84 -1.46
CA GLY A 151 9.22 7.94 -1.37
C GLY A 151 10.55 7.50 -0.76
N ASP A 152 11.63 8.16 -1.16
CA ASP A 152 12.94 7.98 -0.55
C ASP A 152 13.15 9.08 0.50
N THR A 153 13.48 8.68 1.72
CA THR A 153 13.72 9.63 2.81
C THR A 153 14.94 10.51 2.60
N ASP A 154 15.84 10.16 1.68
CA ASP A 154 16.93 11.05 1.28
C ASP A 154 16.42 12.40 0.77
N ALA A 155 15.21 12.43 0.23
CA ALA A 155 14.58 13.67 -0.22
C ALA A 155 14.24 14.63 0.94
N LEU A 156 14.26 14.13 2.17
CA LEU A 156 14.01 14.93 3.37
C LEU A 156 15.28 15.57 3.93
N ASP A 157 16.44 15.20 3.41
CA ASP A 157 17.71 15.76 3.85
C ASP A 157 17.93 17.11 3.15
N PRO A 158 18.01 18.21 3.90
CA PRO A 158 18.16 19.54 3.32
C PRO A 158 19.58 19.85 2.84
N ALA A 159 20.54 18.98 3.06
CA ALA A 159 21.94 19.22 2.65
C ALA A 159 22.16 19.00 1.18
#